data_9e786cc88405bc6eb68cc202596d96f6
#
_entry.id   9e786cc88405bc6eb68cc202596d96f6
#
_cell.length_a   1.000
_cell.length_b   1.000
_cell.length_c   1.000
_cell.angle_alpha   90.00
_cell.angle_beta   90.00
_cell.angle_gamma   90.00
#
_symmetry.space_group_name_H-M   'P 1'
#
loop_
_entity.id
_entity.type
_entity.pdbx_description
1 polymer ?
#
loop_
_entity_poly.entity_id
_entity_poly.type
_entity_poly.pdbx_seq_one_letter_code
_entity_poly.pdbx_strand_id
1 'polypeptide(L)'
;PGIHPLADAMSLADIEAYPWPDISDPTRVAHVAAKTRRLAQDGRYAILGCPWLLFPFERAHAMQGLDTFLSNMLVEPEFAQAMLWRIEGLCKELMGHFLDAAGPELDIIKIGDDLGTQDNLMISPALYREMLKPVHADLISFIKSRTKAKVFFHSDGDIFDLIPDFIEIGVDILNPIQPGAGRMSDLARLKKTYGKDLVFCG
;
A
#
# COMPACT_ATOMS: atom_id res chain seq x y z
N PRO A 1 -23.37 3.90 7.26
CA PRO A 1 -22.26 4.63 7.88
C PRO A 1 -21.32 3.62 8.51
N GLY A 2 -20.03 3.66 8.12
CA GLY A 2 -19.02 2.80 8.74
C GLY A 2 -18.80 3.20 10.20
N ILE A 3 -18.39 2.25 11.03
CA ILE A 3 -17.87 2.54 12.37
C ILE A 3 -16.41 2.94 12.18
N HIS A 4 -16.05 4.15 12.59
CA HIS A 4 -14.67 4.65 12.56
C HIS A 4 -14.15 4.69 14.00
N PRO A 5 -13.34 3.71 14.42
CA PRO A 5 -12.98 3.52 15.82
C PRO A 5 -12.21 4.70 16.43
N LEU A 6 -11.55 5.50 15.62
CA LEU A 6 -10.79 6.70 16.01
C LEU A 6 -11.41 7.99 15.49
N ALA A 7 -12.74 8.01 15.22
CA ALA A 7 -13.42 9.20 14.68
C ALA A 7 -13.22 10.45 15.56
N ASP A 8 -13.20 10.27 16.87
CA ASP A 8 -13.08 11.34 17.87
C ASP A 8 -11.65 11.50 18.42
N ALA A 9 -10.68 10.73 17.90
CA ALA A 9 -9.29 10.83 18.33
C ALA A 9 -8.65 12.12 17.82
N MET A 10 -7.99 12.85 18.72
CA MET A 10 -7.38 14.17 18.46
C MET A 10 -5.94 14.27 18.96
N SER A 11 -5.41 13.22 19.58
CA SER A 11 -4.08 13.26 20.20
C SER A 11 -3.27 11.98 19.92
N LEU A 12 -1.96 12.09 20.06
CA LEU A 12 -1.06 10.93 19.98
C LEU A 12 -1.40 9.89 21.04
N ALA A 13 -1.83 10.32 22.22
CA ALA A 13 -2.25 9.43 23.31
C ALA A 13 -3.47 8.57 22.91
N ASP A 14 -4.38 9.09 22.10
CA ASP A 14 -5.54 8.34 21.61
C ASP A 14 -5.09 7.22 20.64
N ILE A 15 -4.09 7.49 19.80
CA ILE A 15 -3.49 6.49 18.91
C ILE A 15 -2.82 5.39 19.72
N GLU A 16 -2.06 5.76 20.76
CA GLU A 16 -1.35 4.80 21.61
C GLU A 16 -2.31 3.95 22.45
N ALA A 17 -3.38 4.56 22.97
CA ALA A 17 -4.37 3.88 23.81
C ALA A 17 -5.29 2.94 23.04
N TYR A 18 -5.37 3.07 21.71
CA TYR A 18 -6.23 2.21 20.89
C TYR A 18 -5.74 0.75 20.96
N PRO A 19 -6.63 -0.24 21.17
CA PRO A 19 -6.25 -1.66 21.23
C PRO A 19 -5.96 -2.21 19.84
N TRP A 20 -4.79 -1.85 19.30
CA TRP A 20 -4.35 -2.35 18.00
C TRP A 20 -4.30 -3.88 17.97
N PRO A 21 -4.60 -4.50 16.81
CA PRO A 21 -4.57 -5.96 16.72
C PRO A 21 -3.17 -6.51 16.98
N ASP A 22 -3.09 -7.61 17.69
CA ASP A 22 -1.87 -8.40 17.79
C ASP A 22 -1.57 -9.07 16.43
N ILE A 23 -0.52 -8.61 15.80
CA ILE A 23 -0.05 -9.12 14.50
C ILE A 23 0.99 -10.22 14.69
N SER A 24 1.54 -10.39 15.88
CA SER A 24 2.61 -11.36 16.17
C SER A 24 2.16 -12.82 16.12
N ASP A 25 0.85 -13.11 16.12
CA ASP A 25 0.30 -14.46 16.07
C ASP A 25 0.70 -15.21 14.78
N PRO A 26 1.60 -16.22 14.84
CA PRO A 26 2.08 -16.94 13.67
C PRO A 26 1.01 -17.77 12.97
N THR A 27 -0.12 -18.05 13.63
CA THR A 27 -1.23 -18.80 13.01
C THR A 27 -1.85 -18.05 11.85
N ARG A 28 -1.75 -16.72 11.81
CA ARG A 28 -2.22 -15.87 10.72
C ARG A 28 -1.63 -16.27 9.37
N VAL A 29 -0.37 -16.70 9.34
CA VAL A 29 0.39 -17.06 8.14
C VAL A 29 0.77 -18.53 8.06
N ALA A 30 0.33 -19.37 9.02
CA ALA A 30 0.72 -20.78 9.11
C ALA A 30 0.40 -21.59 7.83
N HIS A 31 -0.69 -21.25 7.14
CA HIS A 31 -1.10 -21.91 5.90
C HIS A 31 -0.28 -21.49 4.67
N VAL A 32 0.41 -20.36 4.73
CA VAL A 32 1.11 -19.75 3.58
C VAL A 32 2.24 -20.63 3.10
N ALA A 33 3.11 -21.09 4.02
CA ALA A 33 4.28 -21.90 3.69
C ALA A 33 3.96 -23.20 2.91
N ALA A 34 2.89 -23.90 3.30
CA ALA A 34 2.47 -25.11 2.61
C ALA A 34 1.87 -24.81 1.24
N LYS A 35 1.09 -23.74 1.15
CA LYS A 35 0.42 -23.32 -0.10
C LYS A 35 1.42 -22.85 -1.15
N THR A 36 2.37 -21.99 -0.77
CA THR A 36 3.38 -21.46 -1.70
C THR A 36 4.28 -22.57 -2.21
N ARG A 37 4.81 -23.44 -1.34
CA ARG A 37 5.61 -24.60 -1.77
C ARG A 37 4.89 -25.50 -2.76
N ARG A 38 3.61 -25.80 -2.52
CA ARG A 38 2.81 -26.60 -3.44
C ARG A 38 2.67 -25.95 -4.81
N LEU A 39 2.42 -24.62 -4.85
CA LEU A 39 2.30 -23.88 -6.10
C LEU A 39 3.65 -23.80 -6.84
N ALA A 40 4.73 -23.59 -6.13
CA ALA A 40 6.09 -23.57 -6.70
C ALA A 40 6.48 -24.90 -7.30
N GLN A 41 6.15 -26.03 -6.65
CA GLN A 41 6.40 -27.38 -7.17
C GLN A 41 5.63 -27.68 -8.47
N ASP A 42 4.46 -27.10 -8.65
CA ASP A 42 3.71 -27.20 -9.91
C ASP A 42 4.42 -26.50 -11.07
N GLY A 43 5.13 -25.40 -10.80
CA GLY A 43 5.97 -24.70 -11.79
C GLY A 43 5.25 -24.02 -12.94
N ARG A 44 3.90 -24.01 -12.95
CA ARG A 44 3.08 -23.47 -14.02
C ARG A 44 2.58 -22.05 -13.79
N TYR A 45 2.77 -21.52 -12.60
CA TYR A 45 2.17 -20.24 -12.17
C TYR A 45 3.21 -19.31 -11.57
N ALA A 46 3.04 -18.01 -11.83
CA ALA A 46 3.64 -16.99 -10.99
C ALA A 46 2.85 -16.87 -9.67
N ILE A 47 3.56 -16.73 -8.56
CA ILE A 47 2.96 -16.70 -7.23
C ILE A 47 2.91 -15.27 -6.74
N LEU A 48 1.69 -14.72 -6.64
CA LEU A 48 1.43 -13.41 -6.08
C LEU A 48 1.04 -13.55 -4.60
N GLY A 49 1.81 -12.92 -3.73
CA GLY A 49 1.50 -12.74 -2.33
C GLY A 49 0.72 -11.44 -2.09
N CYS A 50 -0.41 -11.53 -1.40
CA CYS A 50 -1.24 -10.38 -1.06
C CYS A 50 -1.71 -10.49 0.40
N PRO A 51 -0.89 -10.06 1.36
CA PRO A 51 -1.36 -9.88 2.73
C PRO A 51 -2.30 -8.68 2.76
N TRP A 52 -3.58 -8.90 3.05
CA TRP A 52 -4.69 -7.97 2.82
C TRP A 52 -4.67 -6.65 3.63
N LEU A 53 -3.69 -6.41 4.50
CA LEU A 53 -3.70 -5.23 5.39
C LEU A 53 -2.71 -4.12 4.98
N LEU A 54 -2.11 -4.19 3.80
CA LEU A 54 -0.96 -3.35 3.43
C LEU A 54 -1.36 -2.10 2.65
N PHE A 55 -2.26 -1.31 3.23
CA PHE A 55 -2.82 -0.08 2.67
C PHE A 55 -2.86 0.99 3.78
N PRO A 56 -1.71 1.63 4.10
CA PRO A 56 -1.62 2.53 5.26
C PRO A 56 -2.60 3.70 5.23
N PHE A 57 -2.77 4.35 4.08
CA PHE A 57 -3.68 5.48 3.92
C PHE A 57 -5.14 5.05 4.03
N GLU A 58 -5.52 3.96 3.35
CA GLU A 58 -6.88 3.42 3.44
C GLU A 58 -7.22 2.99 4.86
N ARG A 59 -6.28 2.40 5.60
CA ARG A 59 -6.50 2.02 7.00
C ARG A 59 -6.65 3.25 7.87
N ALA A 60 -5.84 4.29 7.69
CA ALA A 60 -5.92 5.52 8.46
C ALA A 60 -7.30 6.18 8.31
N HIS A 61 -7.76 6.38 7.07
CA HIS A 61 -9.08 6.97 6.87
C HIS A 61 -10.24 6.01 7.21
N ALA A 62 -10.05 4.69 7.14
CA ALA A 62 -11.04 3.75 7.66
C ALA A 62 -11.16 3.82 9.19
N MET A 63 -10.05 4.11 9.90
CA MET A 63 -10.06 4.28 11.35
C MET A 63 -10.71 5.57 11.80
N GLN A 64 -10.50 6.69 11.09
CA GLN A 64 -10.94 8.02 11.51
C GLN A 64 -12.15 8.57 10.74
N GLY A 65 -12.44 8.04 9.56
CA GLY A 65 -13.34 8.60 8.56
C GLY A 65 -12.56 9.38 7.52
N LEU A 66 -12.95 9.27 6.23
CA LEU A 66 -12.20 9.85 5.12
C LEU A 66 -12.09 11.37 5.25
N ASP A 67 -13.22 12.06 5.41
CA ASP A 67 -13.24 13.53 5.48
C ASP A 67 -12.42 14.07 6.65
N THR A 68 -12.55 13.42 7.82
CA THR A 68 -11.81 13.78 9.03
C THR A 68 -10.32 13.57 8.85
N PHE A 69 -9.92 12.42 8.32
CA PHE A 69 -8.50 12.10 8.13
C PHE A 69 -7.84 13.04 7.10
N LEU A 70 -8.50 13.28 5.96
CA LEU A 70 -8.01 14.24 4.96
C LEU A 70 -7.88 15.66 5.53
N SER A 71 -8.83 16.09 6.37
CA SER A 71 -8.73 17.39 7.05
C SER A 71 -7.54 17.41 8.01
N ASN A 72 -7.34 16.35 8.80
CA ASN A 72 -6.25 16.26 9.76
C ASN A 72 -4.86 16.18 9.11
N MET A 73 -4.74 15.66 7.90
CA MET A 73 -3.48 15.76 7.14
C MET A 73 -3.04 17.23 6.91
N LEU A 74 -3.98 18.19 6.98
CA LEU A 74 -3.71 19.61 6.75
C LEU A 74 -3.67 20.42 8.07
N VAL A 75 -4.58 20.12 9.01
CA VAL A 75 -4.75 20.94 10.23
C VAL A 75 -4.08 20.35 11.46
N GLU A 76 -3.89 19.02 11.48
CA GLU A 76 -3.21 18.27 12.56
C GLU A 76 -2.19 17.28 11.96
N PRO A 77 -1.19 17.79 11.20
CA PRO A 77 -0.30 16.92 10.42
C PRO A 77 0.53 15.95 11.28
N GLU A 78 0.90 16.35 12.50
CA GLU A 78 1.63 15.47 13.42
C GLU A 78 0.79 14.26 13.84
N PHE A 79 -0.49 14.47 14.12
CA PHE A 79 -1.42 13.39 14.44
C PHE A 79 -1.62 12.44 13.24
N ALA A 80 -1.89 12.99 12.05
CA ALA A 80 -2.10 12.21 10.85
C ALA A 80 -0.85 11.39 10.48
N GLN A 81 0.33 12.00 10.58
CA GLN A 81 1.61 11.34 10.34
C GLN A 81 1.88 10.20 11.34
N ALA A 82 1.60 10.43 12.63
CA ALA A 82 1.76 9.41 13.65
C ALA A 82 0.83 8.20 13.42
N MET A 83 -0.41 8.45 12.99
CA MET A 83 -1.35 7.39 12.62
C MET A 83 -0.85 6.57 11.44
N LEU A 84 -0.35 7.23 10.37
CA LEU A 84 0.21 6.55 9.21
C LEU A 84 1.39 5.65 9.59
N TRP A 85 2.33 6.16 10.39
CA TRP A 85 3.48 5.37 10.84
C TRP A 85 3.10 4.24 11.79
N ARG A 86 2.09 4.45 12.64
CA ARG A 86 1.58 3.37 13.50
C ARG A 86 1.02 2.21 12.68
N ILE A 87 0.22 2.54 11.66
CA ILE A 87 -0.39 1.54 10.78
C ILE A 87 0.68 0.88 9.92
N GLU A 88 1.62 1.65 9.39
CA GLU A 88 2.74 1.11 8.59
C GLU A 88 3.58 0.11 9.41
N GLY A 89 3.86 0.40 10.68
CA GLY A 89 4.55 -0.54 11.57
C GLY A 89 3.84 -1.89 11.67
N LEU A 90 2.51 -1.90 11.78
CA LEU A 90 1.70 -3.13 11.76
C LEU A 90 1.77 -3.82 10.39
N CYS A 91 1.74 -3.05 9.32
CA CYS A 91 1.89 -3.58 7.95
C CYS A 91 3.25 -4.27 7.78
N LYS A 92 4.34 -3.66 8.25
CA LYS A 92 5.69 -4.24 8.18
C LYS A 92 5.81 -5.52 9.01
N GLU A 93 5.26 -5.52 10.22
CA GLU A 93 5.26 -6.71 11.08
C GLU A 93 4.53 -7.87 10.39
N LEU A 94 3.32 -7.65 9.88
CA LEU A 94 2.56 -8.66 9.14
C LEU A 94 3.30 -9.13 7.89
N MET A 95 3.88 -8.17 7.13
CA MET A 95 4.67 -8.49 5.94
C MET A 95 5.89 -9.32 6.30
N GLY A 96 6.56 -9.03 7.42
CA GLY A 96 7.68 -9.81 7.91
C GLY A 96 7.30 -11.27 8.13
N HIS A 97 6.25 -11.53 8.90
CA HIS A 97 5.74 -12.89 9.12
C HIS A 97 5.30 -13.59 7.83
N PHE A 98 4.65 -12.84 6.94
CA PHE A 98 4.23 -13.37 5.65
C PHE A 98 5.42 -13.78 4.78
N LEU A 99 6.45 -12.93 4.68
CA LEU A 99 7.66 -13.22 3.89
C LEU A 99 8.45 -14.39 4.49
N ASP A 100 8.52 -14.49 5.82
CA ASP A 100 9.17 -15.62 6.49
C ASP A 100 8.44 -16.94 6.19
N ALA A 101 7.12 -16.91 6.14
CA ALA A 101 6.31 -18.09 5.84
C ALA A 101 6.30 -18.44 4.34
N ALA A 102 6.17 -17.46 3.45
CA ALA A 102 6.12 -17.68 2.01
C ALA A 102 7.49 -17.97 1.40
N GLY A 103 8.54 -17.39 1.98
CA GLY A 103 9.92 -17.61 1.57
C GLY A 103 10.24 -17.11 0.15
N PRO A 104 11.23 -17.76 -0.49
CA PRO A 104 11.71 -17.37 -1.82
C PRO A 104 10.74 -17.70 -2.97
N GLU A 105 9.62 -18.33 -2.68
CA GLU A 105 8.68 -18.85 -3.67
C GLU A 105 7.77 -17.77 -4.29
N LEU A 106 7.89 -16.53 -3.81
CA LEU A 106 7.07 -15.42 -4.30
C LEU A 106 7.72 -14.76 -5.50
N ASP A 107 6.93 -14.56 -6.56
CA ASP A 107 7.31 -13.77 -7.73
C ASP A 107 6.88 -12.31 -7.58
N ILE A 108 5.73 -12.08 -6.95
CA ILE A 108 5.10 -10.76 -6.83
C ILE A 108 4.55 -10.57 -5.42
N ILE A 109 4.73 -9.37 -4.85
CA ILE A 109 4.07 -8.91 -3.62
C ILE A 109 3.14 -7.75 -3.97
N LYS A 110 1.85 -7.91 -3.66
CA LYS A 110 0.85 -6.84 -3.82
C LYS A 110 0.71 -6.05 -2.53
N ILE A 111 0.88 -4.73 -2.67
CA ILE A 111 0.55 -3.69 -1.70
C ILE A 111 -0.23 -2.58 -2.43
N GLY A 112 -0.66 -1.54 -1.74
CA GLY A 112 -1.28 -0.38 -2.39
C GLY A 112 -1.87 0.62 -1.43
N ASP A 113 -2.49 1.62 -2.00
CA ASP A 113 -3.42 2.59 -1.40
C ASP A 113 -4.16 3.31 -2.52
N ASP A 114 -5.46 3.48 -2.40
CA ASP A 114 -6.23 4.25 -3.39
C ASP A 114 -6.03 5.74 -3.17
N LEU A 115 -5.37 6.38 -4.13
CA LEU A 115 -4.95 7.79 -4.07
C LEU A 115 -5.65 8.67 -5.10
N GLY A 116 -6.40 8.06 -6.01
CA GLY A 116 -7.10 8.75 -7.09
C GLY A 116 -8.62 8.65 -7.01
N THR A 117 -9.26 9.63 -7.63
CA THR A 117 -10.67 9.60 -8.04
C THR A 117 -10.74 9.40 -9.56
N GLN A 118 -11.94 9.46 -10.15
CA GLN A 118 -12.08 9.32 -11.60
C GLN A 118 -11.38 10.45 -12.38
N ASP A 119 -11.25 11.64 -11.79
CA ASP A 119 -10.79 12.84 -12.48
C ASP A 119 -9.47 13.41 -11.93
N ASN A 120 -9.15 13.13 -10.66
CA ASN A 120 -8.01 13.76 -9.96
C ASN A 120 -7.49 12.88 -8.82
N LEU A 121 -6.36 13.31 -8.26
CA LEU A 121 -5.86 12.78 -6.99
C LEU A 121 -6.78 13.19 -5.82
N MET A 122 -6.86 12.34 -4.80
CA MET A 122 -7.55 12.63 -3.53
C MET A 122 -6.77 13.63 -2.68
N ILE A 123 -5.46 13.66 -2.81
CA ILE A 123 -4.54 14.59 -2.14
C ILE A 123 -3.57 15.18 -3.16
N SER A 124 -3.02 16.38 -2.87
CA SER A 124 -2.04 16.97 -3.77
C SER A 124 -0.74 16.15 -3.85
N PRO A 125 0.00 16.20 -4.99
CA PRO A 125 1.31 15.56 -5.07
C PRO A 125 2.30 16.04 -4.01
N ALA A 126 2.19 17.29 -3.57
CA ALA A 126 3.02 17.84 -2.49
C ALA A 126 2.72 17.14 -1.15
N LEU A 127 1.45 17.02 -0.80
CA LEU A 127 1.02 16.35 0.43
C LEU A 127 1.36 14.86 0.41
N TYR A 128 1.21 14.19 -0.75
CA TYR A 128 1.66 12.81 -0.93
C TYR A 128 3.16 12.67 -0.61
N ARG A 129 4.00 13.52 -1.21
CA ARG A 129 5.47 13.48 -1.02
C ARG A 129 5.89 13.77 0.41
N GLU A 130 5.16 14.62 1.10
CA GLU A 130 5.42 14.98 2.49
C GLU A 130 5.01 13.84 3.45
N MET A 131 3.82 13.29 3.30
CA MET A 131 3.23 12.43 4.32
C MET A 131 3.19 10.94 3.97
N LEU A 132 2.85 10.58 2.73
CA LEU A 132 2.62 9.18 2.34
C LEU A 132 3.81 8.53 1.65
N LYS A 133 4.51 9.27 0.80
CA LYS A 133 5.68 8.74 0.08
C LYS A 133 6.74 8.16 1.02
N PRO A 134 7.10 8.79 2.17
CA PRO A 134 8.03 8.18 3.12
C PRO A 134 7.52 6.85 3.70
N VAL A 135 6.24 6.76 3.99
CA VAL A 135 5.58 5.56 4.54
C VAL A 135 5.61 4.41 3.52
N HIS A 136 5.23 4.70 2.27
CA HIS A 136 5.29 3.71 1.18
C HIS A 136 6.73 3.29 0.86
N ALA A 137 7.67 4.25 0.85
CA ALA A 137 9.09 3.98 0.59
C ALA A 137 9.69 3.04 1.64
N ASP A 138 9.36 3.24 2.92
CA ASP A 138 9.84 2.41 4.02
C ASP A 138 9.32 0.97 3.90
N LEU A 139 8.02 0.78 3.66
CA LEU A 139 7.41 -0.53 3.45
C LEU A 139 8.00 -1.24 2.22
N ILE A 140 8.15 -0.54 1.08
CA ILE A 140 8.73 -1.10 -0.15
C ILE A 140 10.19 -1.47 0.05
N SER A 141 10.97 -0.61 0.71
CA SER A 141 12.37 -0.88 1.04
C SER A 141 12.50 -2.12 1.93
N PHE A 142 11.64 -2.25 2.95
CA PHE A 142 11.59 -3.43 3.80
C PHE A 142 11.30 -4.70 2.98
N ILE A 143 10.29 -4.69 2.12
CA ILE A 143 9.96 -5.83 1.24
C ILE A 143 11.17 -6.20 0.37
N LYS A 144 11.76 -5.23 -0.34
CA LYS A 144 12.88 -5.46 -1.27
C LYS A 144 14.16 -5.91 -0.55
N SER A 145 14.32 -5.59 0.73
CA SER A 145 15.45 -6.09 1.52
C SER A 145 15.35 -7.59 1.86
N ARG A 146 14.14 -8.18 1.79
CA ARG A 146 13.84 -9.54 2.23
C ARG A 146 13.49 -10.53 1.12
N THR A 147 13.12 -10.02 -0.06
CA THR A 147 12.74 -10.87 -1.19
C THR A 147 13.15 -10.26 -2.53
N LYS A 148 13.26 -11.10 -3.56
CA LYS A 148 13.45 -10.68 -4.95
C LYS A 148 12.12 -10.48 -5.69
N ALA A 149 11.00 -10.72 -5.03
CA ALA A 149 9.68 -10.55 -5.61
C ALA A 149 9.47 -9.12 -6.10
N LYS A 150 8.73 -8.97 -7.19
CA LYS A 150 8.37 -7.66 -7.73
C LYS A 150 7.29 -7.02 -6.89
N VAL A 151 7.41 -5.72 -6.63
CA VAL A 151 6.41 -4.94 -5.91
C VAL A 151 5.32 -4.50 -6.87
N PHE A 152 4.12 -5.01 -6.61
CA PHE A 152 2.89 -4.67 -7.31
C PHE A 152 2.11 -3.68 -6.45
N PHE A 153 1.98 -2.44 -6.92
CA PHE A 153 1.26 -1.39 -6.22
C PHE A 153 -0.12 -1.18 -6.84
N HIS A 154 -1.15 -1.27 -6.00
CA HIS A 154 -2.52 -1.02 -6.39
C HIS A 154 -2.93 0.38 -5.98
N SER A 155 -3.50 1.14 -6.91
CA SER A 155 -4.13 2.43 -6.63
C SER A 155 -5.14 2.75 -7.73
N ASP A 156 -6.41 2.85 -7.37
CA ASP A 156 -7.46 3.24 -8.30
C ASP A 156 -7.42 4.73 -8.65
N GLY A 157 -8.04 5.08 -9.79
CA GLY A 157 -8.26 6.45 -10.23
C GLY A 157 -7.14 7.09 -11.06
N ASP A 158 -7.23 8.42 -11.25
CA ASP A 158 -6.20 9.20 -11.96
C ASP A 158 -5.04 9.52 -11.03
N ILE A 159 -4.03 8.66 -11.06
CA ILE A 159 -2.78 8.78 -10.28
C ILE A 159 -1.58 9.18 -11.14
N PHE A 160 -1.83 9.73 -12.33
CA PHE A 160 -0.79 10.03 -13.33
C PHE A 160 0.37 10.86 -12.76
N ASP A 161 0.10 11.85 -11.90
CA ASP A 161 1.12 12.73 -11.33
C ASP A 161 1.99 12.06 -10.25
N LEU A 162 1.58 10.89 -9.74
CA LEU A 162 2.33 10.13 -8.75
C LEU A 162 3.18 9.01 -9.36
N ILE A 163 3.02 8.70 -10.65
CA ILE A 163 3.80 7.64 -11.31
C ILE A 163 5.32 7.83 -11.14
N PRO A 164 5.90 9.04 -11.33
CA PRO A 164 7.32 9.23 -11.07
C PRO A 164 7.74 8.92 -9.63
N ASP A 165 6.90 9.28 -8.66
CA ASP A 165 7.14 9.00 -7.25
C ASP A 165 7.10 7.48 -6.96
N PHE A 166 6.17 6.75 -7.56
CA PHE A 166 6.10 5.28 -7.43
C PHE A 166 7.33 4.60 -8.00
N ILE A 167 7.83 5.04 -9.15
CA ILE A 167 9.07 4.53 -9.74
C ILE A 167 10.25 4.79 -8.79
N GLU A 168 10.36 6.01 -8.26
CA GLU A 168 11.45 6.41 -7.35
C GLU A 168 11.50 5.55 -6.09
N ILE A 169 10.35 5.25 -5.47
CA ILE A 169 10.28 4.41 -4.27
C ILE A 169 10.38 2.91 -4.55
N GLY A 170 10.42 2.52 -5.83
CA GLY A 170 10.74 1.15 -6.23
C GLY A 170 9.53 0.27 -6.54
N VAL A 171 8.39 0.82 -6.92
CA VAL A 171 7.27 0.04 -7.49
C VAL A 171 7.73 -0.57 -8.83
N ASP A 172 7.46 -1.86 -9.03
CA ASP A 172 7.80 -2.56 -10.28
C ASP A 172 6.58 -2.70 -11.20
N ILE A 173 5.38 -2.86 -10.62
CA ILE A 173 4.12 -3.09 -11.35
C ILE A 173 3.05 -2.17 -10.79
N LEU A 174 2.37 -1.40 -11.64
CA LEU A 174 1.27 -0.50 -11.27
C LEU A 174 -0.07 -1.07 -11.74
N ASN A 175 -1.07 -1.08 -10.87
CA ASN A 175 -2.42 -1.61 -11.10
C ASN A 175 -3.48 -0.78 -10.34
N PRO A 176 -4.69 -0.65 -10.87
CA PRO A 176 -5.03 -0.94 -12.26
C PRO A 176 -4.59 0.20 -13.17
N ILE A 177 -4.46 -0.08 -14.45
CA ILE A 177 -4.53 1.00 -15.42
C ILE A 177 -5.99 1.14 -15.79
N GLN A 178 -6.64 2.13 -15.20
CA GLN A 178 -8.09 2.35 -15.31
C GLN A 178 -8.41 3.28 -16.50
N PRO A 179 -8.82 2.74 -17.67
CA PRO A 179 -9.03 3.57 -18.88
C PRO A 179 -10.14 4.62 -18.74
N GLY A 180 -11.01 4.48 -17.74
CA GLY A 180 -12.07 5.44 -17.44
C GLY A 180 -11.64 6.58 -16.52
N ALA A 181 -10.41 6.58 -16.02
CA ALA A 181 -9.93 7.59 -15.06
C ALA A 181 -8.98 8.58 -15.72
N GLY A 182 -9.42 9.79 -15.94
CA GLY A 182 -8.65 10.96 -16.36
C GLY A 182 -7.53 10.66 -17.35
N ARG A 183 -6.30 11.01 -16.99
CA ARG A 183 -5.09 10.84 -17.81
C ARG A 183 -4.57 9.40 -17.88
N MET A 184 -5.08 8.50 -17.04
CA MET A 184 -4.77 7.06 -17.10
C MET A 184 -5.40 6.39 -18.34
N SER A 185 -6.35 7.05 -19.02
CA SER A 185 -6.95 6.59 -20.27
C SER A 185 -5.98 6.54 -21.46
N ASP A 186 -4.91 7.36 -21.45
CA ASP A 186 -3.93 7.42 -22.53
C ASP A 186 -2.82 6.35 -22.35
N LEU A 187 -3.17 5.10 -22.64
CA LEU A 187 -2.27 3.94 -22.50
C LEU A 187 -1.01 4.08 -23.37
N ALA A 188 -1.12 4.70 -24.55
CA ALA A 188 0.02 4.92 -25.44
C ALA A 188 1.04 5.89 -24.81
N ARG A 189 0.56 6.97 -24.21
CA ARG A 189 1.37 7.93 -23.48
C ARG A 189 2.03 7.29 -22.25
N LEU A 190 1.27 6.57 -21.44
CA LEU A 190 1.79 5.87 -20.28
C LEU A 190 2.92 4.92 -20.66
N LYS A 191 2.69 4.06 -21.66
CA LYS A 191 3.70 3.10 -22.12
C LYS A 191 4.94 3.78 -22.71
N LYS A 192 4.76 4.84 -23.49
CA LYS A 192 5.87 5.61 -24.08
C LYS A 192 6.71 6.29 -23.00
N THR A 193 6.07 6.85 -21.98
CA THR A 193 6.73 7.67 -20.96
C THR A 193 7.41 6.82 -19.90
N TYR A 194 6.70 5.82 -19.36
CA TYR A 194 7.12 5.09 -18.17
C TYR A 194 7.36 3.59 -18.38
N GLY A 195 7.03 3.07 -19.57
CA GLY A 195 7.05 1.61 -19.80
C GLY A 195 8.44 0.96 -19.86
N LYS A 196 9.53 1.72 -19.66
CA LYS A 196 10.88 1.18 -19.45
C LYS A 196 11.14 0.91 -17.97
N ASP A 197 10.50 1.68 -17.08
CA ASP A 197 10.75 1.68 -15.65
C ASP A 197 9.64 0.96 -14.88
N LEU A 198 8.43 0.84 -15.49
CA LEU A 198 7.23 0.35 -14.83
C LEU A 198 6.44 -0.61 -15.73
N VAL A 199 5.99 -1.73 -15.16
CA VAL A 199 5.03 -2.62 -15.79
C VAL A 199 3.62 -2.13 -15.46
N PHE A 200 2.76 -2.07 -16.47
CA PHE A 200 1.34 -1.73 -16.30
C PHE A 200 0.48 -2.99 -16.35
N CYS A 201 -0.40 -3.12 -15.35
CA CYS A 201 -1.36 -4.22 -15.22
C CYS A 201 -2.76 -3.63 -15.01
N GLY A 202 -3.72 -4.01 -15.87
CA GLY A 202 -5.10 -3.53 -15.80
C GLY A 202 -5.96 -4.17 -16.85
#